data_6f6d5d5090078972f0f993a60cb914e2
#
_entry.id   6f6d5d5090078972f0f993a60cb914e2
#
_cell.length_a   1.000
_cell.length_b   1.000
_cell.length_c   1.000
_cell.angle_alpha   90.00
_cell.angle_beta   90.00
_cell.angle_gamma   90.00
#
_symmetry.space_group_name_H-M   'P 1'
#
loop_
_entity.id
_entity.type
_entity.pdbx_description
1 polymer ?
#
loop_
_entity_poly.entity_id
_entity_poly.type
_entity_poly.pdbx_seq_one_letter_code
_entity_poly.pdbx_strand_id
1 'polypeptide(L)'
;MTLAPSPALAHPPLRLTLLPNDVLPERLNWRIQEGYIRTAAWDDDGDTITLGVWGPGDWITSTYSALRPVEIQCLTTVVVEQFSPGAADIQQLLLRQIQNLEELFQINRIRAADERLLGLLAWIGRRFGQVSTRGYRLSLKDMNLTHKALADLCGLTRVTVTKMLNRYKSDGVLQQVSKDDLFIPSIALGTATA
;
A
#
# COMPACT_ATOMS: atom_id res chain seq x y z
N MET A 1 -19.57 3.57 51.57
CA MET A 1 -18.15 3.87 51.28
C MET A 1 -17.84 3.17 49.97
N THR A 2 -18.02 3.89 48.85
CA THR A 2 -17.90 3.34 47.51
C THR A 2 -16.44 3.55 47.08
N LEU A 3 -15.68 2.47 46.95
CA LEU A 3 -14.33 2.49 46.41
C LEU A 3 -14.39 2.94 44.94
N ALA A 4 -13.80 4.08 44.63
CA ALA A 4 -13.59 4.49 43.26
C ALA A 4 -12.65 3.47 42.55
N PRO A 5 -12.94 3.07 41.31
CA PRO A 5 -12.05 2.18 40.58
C PRO A 5 -10.71 2.86 40.41
N SER A 6 -9.65 2.14 40.81
CA SER A 6 -8.26 2.57 40.62
C SER A 6 -8.02 2.81 39.14
N PRO A 7 -7.38 3.94 38.74
CA PRO A 7 -7.04 4.15 37.34
C PRO A 7 -6.12 3.01 36.89
N ALA A 8 -6.58 2.21 35.92
CA ALA A 8 -5.76 1.22 35.28
C ALA A 8 -4.49 1.92 34.78
N LEU A 9 -3.33 1.49 35.23
CA LEU A 9 -2.03 1.93 34.74
C LEU A 9 -2.02 1.65 33.22
N ALA A 10 -2.24 2.68 32.45
CA ALA A 10 -2.14 2.61 31.00
C ALA A 10 -0.67 2.29 30.65
N HIS A 11 -0.39 1.02 30.35
CA HIS A 11 0.91 0.67 29.79
C HIS A 11 1.13 1.47 28.51
N PRO A 12 2.36 1.97 28.27
CA PRO A 12 2.65 2.65 27.00
C PRO A 12 2.33 1.68 25.85
N PRO A 13 1.78 2.19 24.74
CA PRO A 13 1.46 1.35 23.59
C PRO A 13 2.73 0.64 23.09
N LEU A 14 2.58 -0.64 22.71
CA LEU A 14 3.68 -1.39 22.13
C LEU A 14 4.12 -0.70 20.83
N ARG A 15 5.41 -0.36 20.74
CA ARG A 15 6.04 0.19 19.56
C ARG A 15 7.07 -0.80 19.02
N LEU A 16 7.00 -1.11 17.75
CA LEU A 16 7.91 -2.02 17.08
C LEU A 16 8.63 -1.32 15.94
N THR A 17 9.90 -1.67 15.76
CA THR A 17 10.66 -1.36 14.55
C THR A 17 10.97 -2.69 13.86
N LEU A 18 10.56 -2.83 12.63
CA LEU A 18 10.65 -4.05 11.82
C LEU A 18 11.46 -3.77 10.56
N LEU A 19 12.18 -4.77 10.10
CA LEU A 19 13.00 -4.68 8.90
C LEU A 19 12.20 -5.07 7.64
N PRO A 20 12.69 -4.75 6.45
CA PRO A 20 12.09 -5.22 5.21
C PRO A 20 11.93 -6.75 5.19
N ASN A 21 10.77 -7.21 4.75
CA ASN A 21 10.29 -8.60 4.73
C ASN A 21 9.89 -9.19 6.09
N ASP A 22 10.06 -8.50 7.19
CA ASP A 22 9.44 -8.92 8.45
C ASP A 22 7.91 -8.86 8.33
N VAL A 23 7.23 -9.71 9.11
CA VAL A 23 5.77 -9.79 9.18
C VAL A 23 5.30 -9.25 10.51
N LEU A 24 4.30 -8.37 10.48
CA LEU A 24 3.71 -7.85 11.70
C LEU A 24 2.90 -8.93 12.43
N PRO A 25 2.89 -8.90 13.78
CA PRO A 25 2.06 -9.79 14.57
C PRO A 25 0.58 -9.68 14.21
N GLU A 26 -0.06 -10.83 14.04
CA GLU A 26 -1.49 -10.93 13.76
C GLU A 26 -2.36 -10.50 14.95
N ARG A 27 -3.64 -10.23 14.66
CA ARG A 27 -4.68 -9.94 15.64
C ARG A 27 -4.46 -8.69 16.50
N LEU A 28 -3.53 -7.83 16.09
CA LEU A 28 -3.30 -6.53 16.69
C LEU A 28 -3.66 -5.44 15.69
N ASN A 29 -3.97 -4.25 16.24
CA ASN A 29 -4.21 -3.07 15.41
C ASN A 29 -2.96 -2.20 15.46
N TRP A 30 -2.48 -1.82 14.30
CA TRP A 30 -1.24 -1.08 14.15
C TRP A 30 -1.49 0.25 13.46
N ARG A 31 -0.89 1.31 13.97
CA ARG A 31 -0.72 2.59 13.28
C ARG A 31 0.68 2.65 12.72
N ILE A 32 0.80 2.91 11.43
CA ILE A 32 2.09 3.06 10.76
C ILE A 32 2.60 4.47 11.05
N GLN A 33 3.76 4.59 11.69
CA GLN A 33 4.42 5.86 11.95
C GLN A 33 5.41 6.19 10.82
N GLU A 34 6.17 5.18 10.39
CA GLU A 34 7.18 5.30 9.34
C GLU A 34 7.22 4.02 8.49
N GLY A 35 7.63 4.19 7.23
CA GLY A 35 7.82 3.08 6.30
C GLY A 35 6.54 2.64 5.60
N TYR A 36 6.65 1.55 4.83
CA TYR A 36 5.58 1.03 3.98
C TYR A 36 5.38 -0.46 4.21
N ILE A 37 4.13 -0.88 4.13
CA ILE A 37 3.68 -2.26 4.37
C ILE A 37 2.80 -2.70 3.21
N ARG A 38 2.81 -3.99 2.88
CA ARG A 38 1.79 -4.61 2.04
C ARG A 38 0.98 -5.63 2.84
N THR A 39 -0.30 -5.74 2.55
CA THR A 39 -1.12 -6.88 2.95
C THR A 39 -1.21 -7.84 1.80
N ALA A 40 -0.95 -9.11 2.06
CA ALA A 40 -0.96 -10.16 1.06
C ALA A 40 -1.66 -11.42 1.57
N ALA A 41 -2.28 -12.13 0.65
CA ALA A 41 -2.79 -13.48 0.83
C ALA A 41 -2.21 -14.35 -0.29
N TRP A 42 -2.47 -15.65 -0.24
CA TRP A 42 -2.11 -16.59 -1.30
C TRP A 42 -3.37 -17.24 -1.83
N ASP A 43 -3.38 -17.51 -3.12
CA ASP A 43 -4.37 -18.38 -3.73
C ASP A 43 -3.99 -19.86 -3.58
N ASP A 44 -4.83 -20.74 -4.12
CA ASP A 44 -4.66 -22.18 -4.04
C ASP A 44 -3.41 -22.66 -4.82
N ASP A 45 -2.95 -21.90 -5.80
CA ASP A 45 -1.75 -22.18 -6.60
C ASP A 45 -0.48 -21.63 -5.94
N GLY A 46 -0.60 -20.91 -4.82
CA GLY A 46 0.50 -20.31 -4.08
C GLY A 46 0.97 -18.96 -4.63
N ASP A 47 0.21 -18.39 -5.55
CA ASP A 47 0.48 -17.05 -6.06
C ASP A 47 0.04 -15.97 -5.05
N THR A 48 0.83 -14.90 -4.97
CA THR A 48 0.57 -13.82 -4.02
C THR A 48 -0.53 -12.90 -4.52
N ILE A 49 -1.60 -12.78 -3.74
CA ILE A 49 -2.65 -11.77 -3.91
C ILE A 49 -2.35 -10.58 -3.03
N THR A 50 -1.97 -9.45 -3.60
CA THR A 50 -1.78 -8.22 -2.82
C THR A 50 -3.11 -7.51 -2.58
N LEU A 51 -3.47 -7.37 -1.30
CA LEU A 51 -4.73 -6.75 -0.86
C LEU A 51 -4.61 -5.23 -0.68
N GLY A 52 -3.39 -4.72 -0.49
CA GLY A 52 -3.16 -3.29 -0.33
C GLY A 52 -1.71 -2.93 -0.01
N VAL A 53 -1.41 -1.65 -0.19
CA VAL A 53 -0.18 -1.01 0.26
C VAL A 53 -0.56 0.12 1.21
N TRP A 54 0.18 0.23 2.30
CA TRP A 54 -0.10 1.12 3.42
C TRP A 54 1.16 1.90 3.77
N GLY A 55 1.01 3.12 4.22
CA GLY A 55 2.12 4.01 4.56
C GLY A 55 1.87 4.82 5.82
N PRO A 56 2.73 5.80 6.14
CA PRO A 56 2.63 6.61 7.34
C PRO A 56 1.25 7.25 7.52
N GLY A 57 0.69 7.12 8.71
CA GLY A 57 -0.65 7.59 9.07
C GLY A 57 -1.78 6.59 8.80
N ASP A 58 -1.54 5.52 8.03
CA ASP A 58 -2.52 4.47 7.84
C ASP A 58 -2.62 3.56 9.08
N TRP A 59 -3.80 2.98 9.24
CA TRP A 59 -4.08 1.98 10.27
C TRP A 59 -4.30 0.63 9.60
N ILE A 60 -3.82 -0.43 10.22
CA ILE A 60 -3.86 -1.77 9.65
C ILE A 60 -4.19 -2.82 10.70
N THR A 61 -4.96 -3.81 10.29
CA THR A 61 -5.29 -5.00 11.09
C THR A 61 -5.56 -6.18 10.18
N SER A 62 -5.21 -7.38 10.63
CA SER A 62 -5.63 -8.63 10.00
C SER A 62 -6.94 -9.18 10.59
N THR A 63 -7.46 -8.58 11.64
CA THR A 63 -8.59 -9.11 12.43
C THR A 63 -9.86 -9.29 11.60
N TYR A 64 -10.11 -8.39 10.64
CA TYR A 64 -11.35 -8.37 9.85
C TYR A 64 -11.21 -8.98 8.45
N SER A 65 -10.06 -9.57 8.11
CA SER A 65 -9.90 -10.24 6.83
C SER A 65 -10.64 -11.58 6.81
N ALA A 66 -11.35 -11.83 5.70
CA ALA A 66 -11.96 -13.13 5.43
C ALA A 66 -10.98 -14.13 4.81
N LEU A 67 -9.91 -13.64 4.19
CA LEU A 67 -8.87 -14.47 3.59
C LEU A 67 -7.92 -15.01 4.67
N ARG A 68 -7.44 -16.22 4.49
CA ARG A 68 -6.47 -16.87 5.37
C ARG A 68 -5.54 -17.77 4.55
N PRO A 69 -4.22 -17.71 4.76
CA PRO A 69 -3.51 -16.77 5.62
C PRO A 69 -3.49 -15.34 5.03
N VAL A 70 -3.39 -14.33 5.88
CA VAL A 70 -3.10 -12.95 5.49
C VAL A 70 -1.84 -12.51 6.21
N GLU A 71 -0.86 -12.07 5.46
CA GLU A 71 0.36 -11.47 6.03
C GLU A 71 0.36 -9.95 5.87
N ILE A 72 0.87 -9.30 6.90
CA ILE A 72 1.16 -7.87 6.91
C ILE A 72 2.69 -7.74 6.82
N GLN A 73 3.20 -7.67 5.59
CA GLN A 73 4.64 -7.71 5.32
C GLN A 73 5.24 -6.30 5.19
N CYS A 74 6.36 -6.06 5.86
CA CYS A 74 7.12 -4.82 5.75
C CYS A 74 7.82 -4.74 4.39
N LEU A 75 7.56 -3.68 3.63
CA LEU A 75 8.27 -3.39 2.39
C LEU A 75 9.61 -2.69 2.68
N THR A 76 9.61 -1.81 3.67
CA THR A 76 10.78 -1.04 4.11
C THR A 76 11.04 -1.31 5.58
N THR A 77 12.02 -0.63 6.19
CA THR A 77 12.05 -0.51 7.65
C THR A 77 10.79 0.25 8.08
N VAL A 78 10.05 -0.32 9.02
CA VAL A 78 8.74 0.16 9.46
C VAL A 78 8.76 0.41 10.95
N VAL A 79 8.20 1.53 11.35
CA VAL A 79 7.88 1.81 12.75
C VAL A 79 6.37 1.80 12.91
N VAL A 80 5.88 0.90 13.76
CA VAL A 80 4.44 0.78 14.07
C VAL A 80 4.19 0.93 15.56
N GLU A 81 3.01 1.42 15.88
CA GLU A 81 2.51 1.56 17.23
C GLU A 81 1.18 0.83 17.37
N GLN A 82 1.10 -0.04 18.38
CA GLN A 82 -0.15 -0.71 18.73
C GLN A 82 -1.16 0.31 19.26
N PHE A 83 -2.41 0.20 18.83
CA PHE A 83 -3.48 1.00 19.39
C PHE A 83 -4.74 0.18 19.63
N SER A 84 -5.55 0.66 20.57
CA SER A 84 -6.86 0.08 20.87
C SER A 84 -7.94 0.97 20.29
N PRO A 85 -8.51 0.61 19.12
CA PRO A 85 -9.47 1.46 18.43
C PRO A 85 -10.80 1.52 19.18
N GLY A 86 -11.40 2.71 19.28
CA GLY A 86 -12.80 2.87 19.61
C GLY A 86 -13.72 2.54 18.42
N ALA A 87 -15.03 2.56 18.64
CA ALA A 87 -16.00 2.22 17.58
C ALA A 87 -15.89 3.14 16.35
N ALA A 88 -15.67 4.44 16.56
CA ALA A 88 -15.48 5.41 15.47
C ALA A 88 -14.19 5.14 14.68
N ASP A 89 -13.11 4.75 15.37
CA ASP A 89 -11.84 4.40 14.75
C ASP A 89 -11.97 3.17 13.87
N ILE A 90 -12.70 2.13 14.35
CA ILE A 90 -12.98 0.91 13.57
C ILE A 90 -13.77 1.25 12.32
N GLN A 91 -14.81 2.06 12.43
CA GLN A 91 -15.60 2.50 11.27
C GLN A 91 -14.72 3.20 10.23
N GLN A 92 -13.88 4.14 10.65
CA GLN A 92 -12.98 4.86 9.74
C GLN A 92 -11.95 3.91 9.10
N LEU A 93 -11.40 2.97 9.85
CA LEU A 93 -10.48 1.95 9.35
C LEU A 93 -11.14 1.10 8.26
N LEU A 94 -12.34 0.58 8.54
CA LEU A 94 -13.06 -0.27 7.59
C LEU A 94 -13.42 0.50 6.31
N LEU A 95 -13.88 1.75 6.42
CA LEU A 95 -14.17 2.59 5.26
C LEU A 95 -12.92 2.79 4.39
N ARG A 96 -11.77 3.08 4.99
CA ARG A 96 -10.50 3.21 4.24
C ARG A 96 -10.08 1.90 3.60
N GLN A 97 -10.25 0.77 4.28
CA GLN A 97 -9.93 -0.54 3.69
C GLN A 97 -10.83 -0.84 2.49
N ILE A 98 -12.14 -0.58 2.60
CA ILE A 98 -13.07 -0.76 1.48
C ILE A 98 -12.67 0.12 0.30
N GLN A 99 -12.44 1.41 0.51
CA GLN A 99 -12.03 2.33 -0.55
C GLN A 99 -10.75 1.88 -1.25
N ASN A 100 -9.75 1.43 -0.50
CA ASN A 100 -8.51 0.91 -1.09
C ASN A 100 -8.74 -0.35 -1.93
N LEU A 101 -9.58 -1.26 -1.44
CA LEU A 101 -9.93 -2.47 -2.19
C LEU A 101 -10.71 -2.15 -3.45
N GLU A 102 -11.66 -1.21 -3.40
CA GLU A 102 -12.42 -0.76 -4.56
C GLU A 102 -11.51 -0.15 -5.63
N GLU A 103 -10.59 0.75 -5.24
CA GLU A 103 -9.63 1.36 -6.16
C GLU A 103 -8.72 0.31 -6.81
N LEU A 104 -8.15 -0.62 -6.02
CA LEU A 104 -7.32 -1.70 -6.55
C LEU A 104 -8.13 -2.65 -7.44
N PHE A 105 -9.38 -2.95 -7.05
CA PHE A 105 -10.26 -3.78 -7.87
C PHE A 105 -10.54 -3.12 -9.23
N GLN A 106 -10.85 -1.82 -9.26
CA GLN A 106 -11.05 -1.07 -10.50
C GLN A 106 -9.81 -1.13 -11.40
N ILE A 107 -8.62 -0.88 -10.83
CA ILE A 107 -7.36 -0.96 -11.56
C ILE A 107 -7.16 -2.36 -12.14
N ASN A 108 -7.37 -3.41 -11.36
CA ASN A 108 -7.19 -4.78 -11.82
C ASN A 108 -8.23 -5.24 -12.86
N ARG A 109 -9.36 -4.53 -12.99
CA ARG A 109 -10.36 -4.77 -14.05
C ARG A 109 -10.02 -4.11 -15.38
N ILE A 110 -9.03 -3.22 -15.43
CA ILE A 110 -8.54 -2.64 -16.68
C ILE A 110 -7.94 -3.77 -17.53
N ARG A 111 -8.48 -3.98 -18.74
CA ARG A 111 -8.07 -5.10 -19.62
C ARG A 111 -6.68 -4.88 -20.21
N ALA A 112 -6.41 -3.66 -20.69
CA ALA A 112 -5.12 -3.32 -21.27
C ALA A 112 -4.05 -3.29 -20.17
N ALA A 113 -3.05 -4.15 -20.27
CA ALA A 113 -2.03 -4.34 -19.25
C ALA A 113 -1.18 -3.07 -18.99
N ASP A 114 -0.96 -2.28 -20.04
CA ASP A 114 -0.26 -1.00 -19.95
C ASP A 114 -1.10 0.05 -19.19
N GLU A 115 -2.35 0.24 -19.56
CA GLU A 115 -3.25 1.14 -18.83
C GLU A 115 -3.40 0.73 -17.35
N ARG A 116 -3.46 -0.57 -17.09
CA ARG A 116 -3.54 -1.11 -15.73
C ARG A 116 -2.30 -0.78 -14.91
N LEU A 117 -1.09 -0.97 -15.46
CA LEU A 117 0.14 -0.60 -14.79
C LEU A 117 0.24 0.91 -14.57
N LEU A 118 -0.14 1.72 -15.55
CA LEU A 118 -0.16 3.17 -15.43
C LEU A 118 -1.16 3.63 -14.35
N GLY A 119 -2.35 3.04 -14.33
CA GLY A 119 -3.37 3.27 -13.30
C GLY A 119 -2.86 2.94 -11.89
N LEU A 120 -2.14 1.81 -11.74
CA LEU A 120 -1.51 1.44 -10.48
C LEU A 120 -0.45 2.46 -10.04
N LEU A 121 0.44 2.87 -10.93
CA LEU A 121 1.47 3.87 -10.62
C LEU A 121 0.85 5.21 -10.21
N ALA A 122 -0.21 5.61 -10.90
CA ALA A 122 -0.96 6.81 -10.56
C ALA A 122 -1.62 6.74 -9.20
N TRP A 123 -2.22 5.58 -8.87
CA TRP A 123 -2.81 5.33 -7.56
C TRP A 123 -1.77 5.41 -6.43
N ILE A 124 -0.60 4.77 -6.62
CA ILE A 124 0.50 4.85 -5.67
C ILE A 124 1.01 6.29 -5.55
N GLY A 125 1.20 6.97 -6.68
CA GLY A 125 1.68 8.35 -6.72
C GLY A 125 0.75 9.34 -6.03
N ARG A 126 -0.57 9.16 -6.17
CA ARG A 126 -1.59 9.97 -5.49
C ARG A 126 -1.59 9.76 -3.98
N ARG A 127 -1.37 8.53 -3.52
CA ARG A 127 -1.41 8.19 -2.09
C ARG A 127 -0.11 8.52 -1.35
N PHE A 128 1.02 8.26 -1.96
CA PHE A 128 2.32 8.24 -1.28
C PHE A 128 3.38 9.12 -1.95
N GLY A 129 3.10 9.64 -3.14
CA GLY A 129 4.00 10.51 -3.86
C GLY A 129 3.92 11.96 -3.43
N GLN A 130 4.84 12.75 -3.96
CA GLN A 130 4.77 14.21 -3.85
C GLN A 130 3.83 14.74 -4.94
N VAL A 131 2.69 15.28 -4.51
CA VAL A 131 1.64 15.79 -5.40
C VAL A 131 1.97 17.21 -5.85
N SER A 132 1.82 17.49 -7.14
CA SER A 132 1.92 18.82 -7.74
C SER A 132 0.80 19.05 -8.76
N THR A 133 0.63 20.29 -9.21
CA THR A 133 -0.35 20.62 -10.28
C THR A 133 -0.03 19.95 -11.62
N ARG A 134 1.21 19.48 -11.83
CA ARG A 134 1.65 18.83 -13.06
C ARG A 134 1.62 17.31 -13.00
N GLY A 135 1.44 16.71 -11.81
CA GLY A 135 1.45 15.26 -11.63
C GLY A 135 2.04 14.83 -10.29
N TYR A 136 2.47 13.59 -10.21
CA TYR A 136 3.00 12.95 -9.01
C TYR A 136 4.45 12.58 -9.19
N ARG A 137 5.29 12.89 -8.20
CA ARG A 137 6.65 12.35 -8.10
C ARG A 137 6.63 11.18 -7.14
N LEU A 138 7.11 10.03 -7.57
CA LEU A 138 7.10 8.78 -6.84
C LEU A 138 8.50 8.16 -6.82
N SER A 139 9.01 7.85 -5.62
CA SER A 139 10.22 7.06 -5.45
C SER A 139 9.84 5.59 -5.22
N LEU A 140 10.06 4.76 -6.22
CA LEU A 140 9.84 3.31 -6.09
C LEU A 140 10.83 2.67 -5.12
N LYS A 141 12.04 3.24 -5.01
CA LYS A 141 13.09 2.78 -4.12
C LYS A 141 12.74 3.03 -2.65
N ASP A 142 12.27 4.25 -2.32
CA ASP A 142 11.94 4.61 -0.95
C ASP A 142 10.80 3.76 -0.40
N MET A 143 9.93 3.27 -1.29
CA MET A 143 8.85 2.34 -0.95
C MET A 143 9.25 0.86 -1.10
N ASN A 144 10.48 0.58 -1.54
CA ASN A 144 10.96 -0.76 -1.93
C ASN A 144 10.00 -1.50 -2.89
N LEU A 145 9.34 -0.75 -3.78
CA LEU A 145 8.44 -1.29 -4.79
C LEU A 145 9.25 -1.77 -6.00
N THR A 146 9.64 -3.04 -5.95
CA THR A 146 10.33 -3.70 -7.05
C THR A 146 9.39 -3.94 -8.24
N HIS A 147 9.94 -4.21 -9.43
CA HIS A 147 9.13 -4.61 -10.58
C HIS A 147 8.32 -5.90 -10.31
N LYS A 148 8.80 -6.78 -9.42
CA LYS A 148 8.04 -7.96 -8.97
C LYS A 148 6.86 -7.51 -8.11
N ALA A 149 7.07 -6.62 -7.13
CA ALA A 149 5.99 -6.12 -6.30
C ALA A 149 4.90 -5.39 -7.11
N LEU A 150 5.30 -4.58 -8.11
CA LEU A 150 4.35 -3.95 -9.02
C LEU A 150 3.59 -4.98 -9.86
N ALA A 151 4.27 -6.05 -10.29
CA ALA A 151 3.65 -7.13 -11.03
C ALA A 151 2.59 -7.87 -10.21
N ASP A 152 2.91 -8.19 -8.95
CA ASP A 152 1.99 -8.84 -8.01
C ASP A 152 0.75 -7.97 -7.72
N LEU A 153 0.94 -6.63 -7.64
CA LEU A 153 -0.16 -5.67 -7.40
C LEU A 153 -1.16 -5.59 -8.55
N CYS A 154 -0.72 -5.79 -9.80
CA CYS A 154 -1.59 -5.63 -10.97
C CYS A 154 -1.76 -6.90 -11.81
N GLY A 155 -1.42 -8.08 -11.26
CA GLY A 155 -1.60 -9.36 -11.94
C GLY A 155 -0.83 -9.45 -13.26
N LEU A 156 0.44 -8.99 -13.26
CA LEU A 156 1.34 -9.04 -14.41
C LEU A 156 2.60 -9.83 -14.07
N THR A 157 3.40 -10.15 -15.10
CA THR A 157 4.72 -10.71 -14.85
C THR A 157 5.76 -9.60 -14.64
N ARG A 158 6.81 -9.89 -13.86
CA ARG A 158 7.94 -8.97 -13.68
C ARG A 158 8.54 -8.51 -15.01
N VAL A 159 8.64 -9.42 -15.98
CA VAL A 159 9.19 -9.13 -17.31
C VAL A 159 8.30 -8.12 -18.05
N THR A 160 6.99 -8.30 -17.99
CA THR A 160 6.01 -7.41 -18.59
C THR A 160 6.13 -6.00 -17.99
N VAL A 161 6.16 -5.89 -16.65
CA VAL A 161 6.33 -4.61 -15.95
C VAL A 161 7.62 -3.93 -16.37
N THR A 162 8.75 -4.66 -16.42
CA THR A 162 10.04 -4.09 -16.84
C THR A 162 9.98 -3.52 -18.25
N LYS A 163 9.42 -4.27 -19.21
CA LYS A 163 9.27 -3.81 -20.59
C LYS A 163 8.38 -2.57 -20.68
N MET A 164 7.27 -2.56 -19.98
CA MET A 164 6.32 -1.43 -19.97
C MET A 164 6.92 -0.16 -19.37
N LEU A 165 7.60 -0.26 -18.21
CA LEU A 165 8.26 0.88 -17.59
C LEU A 165 9.33 1.50 -18.50
N ASN A 166 10.11 0.67 -19.20
CA ASN A 166 11.09 1.15 -20.17
C ASN A 166 10.41 1.85 -21.35
N ARG A 167 9.33 1.28 -21.89
CA ARG A 167 8.53 1.91 -22.95
C ARG A 167 7.96 3.25 -22.50
N TYR A 168 7.33 3.33 -21.32
CA TYR A 168 6.78 4.58 -20.81
C TYR A 168 7.83 5.69 -20.67
N LYS A 169 9.05 5.32 -20.29
CA LYS A 169 10.17 6.27 -20.23
C LYS A 169 10.61 6.72 -21.62
N SER A 170 10.71 5.80 -22.59
CA SER A 170 11.08 6.14 -23.97
C SER A 170 10.04 7.01 -24.67
N ASP A 171 8.76 6.76 -24.39
CA ASP A 171 7.63 7.46 -25.02
C ASP A 171 7.28 8.78 -24.29
N GLY A 172 7.98 9.09 -23.19
CA GLY A 172 7.73 10.30 -22.39
C GLY A 172 6.46 10.27 -21.54
N VAL A 173 5.77 9.12 -21.46
CA VAL A 173 4.60 8.92 -20.58
C VAL A 173 4.98 9.03 -19.11
N LEU A 174 6.14 8.49 -18.76
CA LEU A 174 6.77 8.67 -17.46
C LEU A 174 8.11 9.40 -17.64
N GLN A 175 8.36 10.37 -16.78
CA GLN A 175 9.64 11.08 -16.78
C GLN A 175 10.52 10.54 -15.65
N GLN A 176 11.74 10.14 -15.98
CA GLN A 176 12.71 9.76 -14.95
C GLN A 176 13.36 11.02 -14.41
N VAL A 177 13.07 11.36 -13.15
CA VAL A 177 13.62 12.56 -12.48
C VAL A 177 14.99 12.28 -11.89
N SER A 178 15.16 11.07 -11.34
CA SER A 178 16.45 10.54 -10.85
C SER A 178 16.53 9.05 -11.17
N LYS A 179 17.61 8.38 -10.73
CA LYS A 179 17.78 6.95 -10.95
C LYS A 179 16.58 6.14 -10.43
N ASP A 180 15.98 6.59 -9.33
CA ASP A 180 14.98 5.84 -8.56
C ASP A 180 13.60 6.54 -8.53
N ASP A 181 13.52 7.80 -9.02
CA ASP A 181 12.31 8.62 -8.98
C ASP A 181 11.66 8.71 -10.36
N LEU A 182 10.37 8.49 -10.37
CA LEU A 182 9.50 8.67 -11.52
C LEU A 182 8.59 9.88 -11.33
N PHE A 183 8.37 10.63 -12.38
CA PHE A 183 7.31 11.62 -12.43
C PHE A 183 6.23 11.13 -13.39
N ILE A 184 5.00 11.15 -12.89
CA ILE A 184 3.78 10.72 -13.58
C ILE A 184 2.99 11.98 -13.91
N PRO A 185 3.01 12.47 -15.17
CA PRO A 185 2.28 13.67 -15.56
C PRO A 185 0.76 13.51 -15.42
N SER A 186 0.06 14.56 -15.00
CA SER A 186 -1.41 14.57 -14.90
C SER A 186 -2.10 14.24 -16.22
N ILE A 187 -1.50 14.63 -17.35
CA ILE A 187 -2.02 14.35 -18.70
C ILE A 187 -2.01 12.86 -19.01
N ALA A 188 -1.04 12.10 -18.51
CA ALA A 188 -0.99 10.65 -18.68
C ALA A 188 -2.15 9.92 -17.99
N LEU A 189 -2.86 10.59 -17.07
CA LEU A 189 -3.98 10.04 -16.31
C LEU A 189 -5.35 10.32 -16.96
N GLY A 190 -5.44 11.35 -17.81
CA GLY A 190 -6.68 11.70 -18.51
C GLY A 190 -7.10 10.70 -19.60
N THR A 191 -6.20 9.82 -20.02
CA THR A 191 -6.46 8.77 -21.02
C THR A 191 -6.96 7.46 -20.42
N ALA A 192 -6.86 7.29 -19.10
CA ALA A 192 -7.24 6.04 -18.40
C ALA A 192 -8.65 6.08 -17.77
N THR A 193 -9.37 7.21 -17.86
CA THR A 193 -10.68 7.42 -17.21
C THR A 193 -11.80 7.79 -18.20
N ALA A 194 -11.64 7.54 -19.48
CA ALA A 194 -12.69 7.74 -20.49
C ALA A 194 -13.28 6.42 -20.96
#